data_775e88061476210b89ff35ff92ea534b
#
_entry.id   775e88061476210b89ff35ff92ea534b
#
_cell.length_a   1.000
_cell.length_b   1.000
_cell.length_c   1.000
_cell.angle_alpha   90.00
_cell.angle_beta   90.00
_cell.angle_gamma   90.00
#
_symmetry.space_group_name_H-M   'P 1'
#
loop_
_entity.id
_entity.type
_entity.pdbx_description
1 polymer ?
#
loop_
_entity_poly.entity_id
_entity_poly.type
_entity_poly.pdbx_seq_one_letter_code
_entity_poly.pdbx_strand_id
1 'polypeptide(L)'
;MKASSDSASSGPRVWRNWAGTAKATPARWCRPPSEAEISAAVKDAASAGLRVRALGSGHSFTAAAATSGVALDLSQWTGITAADTRTGLVTVRSGTTLRALNAELGGLGLAMANLGDIDAQTLAGALSTGTHGTGARLGGLATQVEALELVLADGSVVSCSATSRPELFAAARIGLGALGVITTVTLRCVPSFMLLADERPMPVEEVLEQFDALAAANDHFEFYWFPYGRKALVKRNNRLSPSGSAGAAGAARALPGWRRFWEFEVMENAGFGALCRLGRASPRLIPTLNRFSSAALSARTYTDASYRVFVTPRRVRFAESEYAVPRESLGHVITELRRAVPRLADPVMFPVEVRVAAADDIWLSTAYGRESAYVAIHQYAGLPYRGYFDLFESVVAEVAGRPHWGKLHSLDVERLRPLYPRYDEFRRVRAEADPEARFGNSYLTRVLGQPVTERLRNARSPNRVRSAARSPG
;
A
#
# COMPACT_ATOMS: atom_id res chain seq x y z
N MET A 1 -24.32 11.47 -29.02
CA MET A 1 -24.72 12.56 -28.13
C MET A 1 -25.96 12.15 -27.35
N LYS A 2 -25.79 11.76 -26.09
CA LYS A 2 -26.83 11.84 -25.07
C LYS A 2 -26.11 12.21 -23.77
N ALA A 3 -26.21 13.48 -23.38
CA ALA A 3 -25.82 13.95 -22.07
C ALA A 3 -26.75 13.31 -21.05
N SER A 4 -26.23 12.41 -20.22
CA SER A 4 -26.93 11.95 -19.03
C SER A 4 -26.88 13.06 -17.99
N SER A 5 -28.02 13.72 -17.78
CA SER A 5 -28.25 14.61 -16.66
C SER A 5 -28.06 13.83 -15.35
N ASP A 6 -26.96 14.11 -14.62
CA ASP A 6 -26.81 13.71 -13.23
C ASP A 6 -27.93 14.36 -12.42
N SER A 7 -28.98 13.61 -12.15
CA SER A 7 -29.98 13.99 -11.18
C SER A 7 -29.33 13.99 -9.80
N ALA A 8 -29.13 15.19 -9.23
CA ALA A 8 -28.63 15.41 -7.89
C ALA A 8 -29.50 14.65 -6.87
N SER A 9 -29.00 13.56 -6.33
CA SER A 9 -29.58 12.95 -5.13
C SER A 9 -29.40 13.97 -3.99
N SER A 10 -30.51 14.41 -3.38
CA SER A 10 -30.57 15.46 -2.36
C SER A 10 -30.02 15.05 -0.97
N GLY A 11 -29.23 13.97 -0.88
CA GLY A 11 -28.63 13.48 0.36
C GLY A 11 -27.11 13.72 0.44
N PRO A 12 -26.51 13.74 1.63
CA PRO A 12 -25.09 13.93 1.78
C PRO A 12 -24.30 12.80 1.09
N ARG A 13 -23.35 13.16 0.25
CA ARG A 13 -22.51 12.22 -0.49
C ARG A 13 -21.60 11.44 0.46
N VAL A 14 -21.77 10.12 0.55
CA VAL A 14 -20.99 9.23 1.41
C VAL A 14 -19.78 8.69 0.64
N TRP A 15 -18.59 8.86 1.19
CA TRP A 15 -17.39 8.16 0.75
C TRP A 15 -17.31 6.77 1.41
N ARG A 16 -16.88 5.78 0.65
CA ARG A 16 -16.55 4.43 1.13
C ARG A 16 -15.28 3.94 0.46
N ASN A 17 -14.43 3.25 1.22
CA ASN A 17 -13.29 2.56 0.63
C ASN A 17 -13.72 1.30 -0.13
N TRP A 18 -12.82 0.76 -0.95
CA TRP A 18 -13.10 -0.41 -1.79
C TRP A 18 -13.60 -1.62 -1.00
N ALA A 19 -12.99 -1.91 0.13
CA ALA A 19 -13.36 -3.07 0.97
C ALA A 19 -14.65 -2.86 1.77
N GLY A 20 -15.16 -1.62 1.89
CA GLY A 20 -16.32 -1.28 2.72
C GLY A 20 -16.00 -1.23 4.23
N THR A 21 -14.73 -1.29 4.62
CA THR A 21 -14.28 -1.27 6.01
C THR A 21 -14.23 0.14 6.61
N ALA A 22 -14.22 1.18 5.77
CA ALA A 22 -14.25 2.58 6.18
C ALA A 22 -15.27 3.37 5.38
N LYS A 23 -15.95 4.32 6.05
CA LYS A 23 -16.91 5.27 5.45
C LYS A 23 -16.77 6.63 6.10
N ALA A 24 -17.10 7.69 5.36
CA ALA A 24 -17.17 9.05 5.86
C ALA A 24 -18.21 9.86 5.07
N THR A 25 -18.69 10.94 5.68
CA THR A 25 -19.60 11.90 5.04
C THR A 25 -18.92 13.27 5.07
N PRO A 26 -18.15 13.63 4.00
CA PRO A 26 -17.51 14.93 3.92
C PRO A 26 -18.54 16.07 3.86
N ALA A 27 -18.25 17.17 4.57
CA ALA A 27 -19.07 18.39 4.48
C ALA A 27 -18.96 19.06 3.10
N ARG A 28 -17.79 18.93 2.44
CA ARG A 28 -17.54 19.47 1.09
C ARG A 28 -16.77 18.48 0.23
N TRP A 29 -17.05 18.51 -1.09
CA TRP A 29 -16.31 17.77 -2.11
C TRP A 29 -15.72 18.79 -3.08
N CYS A 30 -14.41 18.73 -3.29
CA CYS A 30 -13.68 19.56 -4.25
C CYS A 30 -12.98 18.65 -5.27
N ARG A 31 -13.01 19.05 -6.55
CA ARG A 31 -12.33 18.38 -7.67
C ARG A 31 -11.52 19.40 -8.46
N PRO A 32 -10.41 19.89 -7.92
CA PRO A 32 -9.62 20.91 -8.54
C PRO A 32 -8.91 20.39 -9.80
N PRO A 33 -9.02 21.11 -10.94
CA PRO A 33 -8.30 20.79 -12.16
C PRO A 33 -6.89 21.40 -12.24
N SER A 34 -6.51 22.24 -11.26
CA SER A 34 -5.21 22.92 -11.24
C SER A 34 -4.60 22.94 -9.83
N GLU A 35 -3.28 23.09 -9.75
CA GLU A 35 -2.57 23.24 -8.48
C GLU A 35 -3.00 24.50 -7.71
N ALA A 36 -3.24 25.60 -8.42
CA ALA A 36 -3.76 26.84 -7.82
C ALA A 36 -5.10 26.59 -7.10
N GLU A 37 -5.99 25.79 -7.71
CA GLU A 37 -7.28 25.44 -7.09
C GLU A 37 -7.12 24.43 -5.95
N ILE A 38 -6.11 23.54 -5.99
CA ILE A 38 -5.74 22.70 -4.84
C ILE A 38 -5.33 23.59 -3.67
N SER A 39 -4.45 24.57 -3.91
CA SER A 39 -4.01 25.54 -2.90
C SER A 39 -5.18 26.36 -2.35
N ALA A 40 -6.04 26.88 -3.22
CA ALA A 40 -7.23 27.63 -2.82
C ALA A 40 -8.17 26.79 -1.94
N ALA A 41 -8.44 25.52 -2.31
CA ALA A 41 -9.30 24.63 -1.54
C ALA A 41 -8.73 24.35 -0.12
N VAL A 42 -7.40 24.26 0.03
CA VAL A 42 -6.75 24.11 1.35
C VAL A 42 -6.90 25.39 2.17
N LYS A 43 -6.68 26.57 1.58
CA LYS A 43 -6.86 27.87 2.25
C LYS A 43 -8.30 28.11 2.70
N ASP A 44 -9.26 27.81 1.83
CA ASP A 44 -10.69 27.95 2.12
C ASP A 44 -11.13 27.02 3.25
N ALA A 45 -10.63 25.79 3.24
CA ALA A 45 -10.86 24.86 4.33
C ALA A 45 -10.25 25.35 5.65
N ALA A 46 -9.03 25.92 5.61
CA ALA A 46 -8.37 26.50 6.77
C ALA A 46 -9.21 27.65 7.34
N SER A 47 -9.66 28.60 6.51
CA SER A 47 -10.50 29.73 6.91
C SER A 47 -11.83 29.29 7.50
N ALA A 48 -12.39 28.15 7.03
CA ALA A 48 -13.62 27.57 7.54
C ALA A 48 -13.42 26.65 8.78
N GLY A 49 -12.21 26.50 9.28
CA GLY A 49 -11.90 25.57 10.39
C GLY A 49 -12.08 24.09 10.03
N LEU A 50 -12.12 23.72 8.74
CA LEU A 50 -12.35 22.38 8.26
C LEU A 50 -11.03 21.63 8.03
N ARG A 51 -11.02 20.33 8.29
CA ARG A 51 -9.94 19.43 7.91
C ARG A 51 -10.04 19.07 6.43
N VAL A 52 -8.90 18.73 5.82
CA VAL A 52 -8.81 18.34 4.40
C VAL A 52 -8.21 16.95 4.28
N ARG A 53 -8.78 16.10 3.43
CA ARG A 53 -8.14 14.84 3.04
C ARG A 53 -8.15 14.72 1.52
N ALA A 54 -6.96 14.54 0.94
CA ALA A 54 -6.83 14.12 -0.44
C ALA A 54 -7.32 12.68 -0.58
N LEU A 55 -8.18 12.45 -1.56
CA LEU A 55 -8.75 11.15 -1.87
C LEU A 55 -8.03 10.54 -3.07
N GLY A 56 -7.52 9.33 -2.89
CA GLY A 56 -7.15 8.43 -3.98
C GLY A 56 -8.32 7.53 -4.37
N SER A 57 -8.01 6.40 -4.99
CA SER A 57 -9.01 5.40 -5.43
C SER A 57 -9.69 4.63 -4.28
N GLY A 58 -9.32 4.86 -3.03
CA GLY A 58 -9.94 4.23 -1.85
C GLY A 58 -9.60 2.75 -1.67
N HIS A 59 -8.44 2.30 -2.15
CA HIS A 59 -8.01 0.89 -2.02
C HIS A 59 -7.40 0.54 -0.65
N SER A 60 -7.07 1.52 0.20
CA SER A 60 -6.68 1.25 1.60
C SER A 60 -7.85 0.67 2.40
N PHE A 61 -7.56 -0.31 3.24
CA PHE A 61 -8.54 -0.93 4.15
C PHE A 61 -8.78 -0.08 5.40
N THR A 62 -7.88 0.85 5.71
CA THR A 62 -7.99 1.77 6.86
C THR A 62 -8.82 3.02 6.52
N ALA A 63 -9.13 3.79 7.54
CA ALA A 63 -9.79 5.09 7.40
C ALA A 63 -8.81 6.24 7.05
N ALA A 64 -7.63 5.94 6.47
CA ALA A 64 -6.60 6.95 6.20
C ALA A 64 -7.11 8.13 5.36
N ALA A 65 -8.00 7.89 4.40
CA ALA A 65 -8.58 8.93 3.54
C ALA A 65 -9.92 9.50 4.06
N ALA A 66 -10.49 8.96 5.14
CA ALA A 66 -11.79 9.38 5.65
C ALA A 66 -11.74 10.81 6.23
N THR A 67 -12.74 11.64 5.94
CA THR A 67 -12.89 12.99 6.48
C THR A 67 -14.36 13.37 6.65
N SER A 68 -14.65 14.15 7.68
CA SER A 68 -15.91 14.88 7.82
C SER A 68 -15.82 16.32 7.29
N GLY A 69 -14.62 16.80 6.96
CA GLY A 69 -14.36 18.14 6.44
C GLY A 69 -14.42 18.19 4.89
N VAL A 70 -13.32 18.58 4.26
CA VAL A 70 -13.20 18.70 2.79
C VAL A 70 -12.55 17.43 2.22
N ALA A 71 -13.28 16.74 1.34
CA ALA A 71 -12.76 15.65 0.51
C ALA A 71 -12.21 16.25 -0.79
N LEU A 72 -10.90 16.15 -0.99
CA LEU A 72 -10.19 16.69 -2.15
C LEU A 72 -9.92 15.54 -3.14
N ASP A 73 -10.75 15.45 -4.16
CA ASP A 73 -10.67 14.42 -5.20
C ASP A 73 -9.79 14.92 -6.35
N LEU A 74 -8.59 14.35 -6.47
CA LEU A 74 -7.60 14.75 -7.49
C LEU A 74 -7.77 14.03 -8.83
N SER A 75 -8.92 13.42 -9.10
CA SER A 75 -9.19 12.69 -10.35
C SER A 75 -9.15 13.55 -11.62
N GLN A 76 -9.20 14.88 -11.50
CA GLN A 76 -8.98 15.82 -12.61
C GLN A 76 -7.53 16.31 -12.72
N TRP A 77 -6.67 16.00 -11.76
CA TRP A 77 -5.26 16.37 -11.73
C TRP A 77 -4.38 15.16 -12.07
N THR A 78 -4.35 14.78 -13.36
CA THR A 78 -3.75 13.55 -13.88
C THR A 78 -2.83 13.79 -15.08
N GLY A 79 -2.04 12.77 -15.43
CA GLY A 79 -1.17 12.71 -16.61
C GLY A 79 0.29 13.02 -16.30
N ILE A 80 1.17 12.67 -17.23
CA ILE A 80 2.59 13.00 -17.22
C ILE A 80 2.76 14.46 -17.68
N THR A 81 3.55 15.25 -16.93
CA THR A 81 3.83 16.66 -17.25
C THR A 81 5.21 16.86 -17.87
N ALA A 82 6.17 15.97 -17.55
CA ALA A 82 7.50 15.97 -18.12
C ALA A 82 8.08 14.57 -18.13
N ALA A 83 8.87 14.23 -19.15
CA ALA A 83 9.58 12.97 -19.24
C ALA A 83 10.92 13.16 -19.96
N ASP A 84 11.99 12.72 -19.31
CA ASP A 84 13.31 12.55 -19.95
C ASP A 84 13.60 11.05 -20.08
N THR A 85 13.40 10.51 -21.25
CA THR A 85 13.59 9.07 -21.53
C THR A 85 15.05 8.64 -21.43
N ARG A 86 16.00 9.57 -21.53
CA ARG A 86 17.44 9.28 -21.41
C ARG A 86 17.84 9.04 -19.95
N THR A 87 17.30 9.83 -19.02
CA THR A 87 17.58 9.69 -17.58
C THR A 87 16.56 8.85 -16.85
N GLY A 88 15.41 8.57 -17.47
CA GLY A 88 14.27 7.88 -16.87
C GLY A 88 13.47 8.75 -15.87
N LEU A 89 13.74 10.07 -15.79
CA LEU A 89 12.99 10.96 -14.91
C LEU A 89 11.64 11.33 -15.53
N VAL A 90 10.57 11.04 -14.80
CA VAL A 90 9.19 11.29 -15.24
C VAL A 90 8.43 12.02 -14.14
N THR A 91 7.91 13.21 -14.44
CA THR A 91 7.08 14.00 -13.52
C THR A 91 5.60 13.78 -13.83
N VAL A 92 4.85 13.39 -12.80
CA VAL A 92 3.48 12.90 -12.91
C VAL A 92 2.58 13.66 -11.95
N ARG A 93 1.41 14.08 -12.39
CA ARG A 93 0.36 14.61 -11.51
C ARG A 93 -0.17 13.51 -10.61
N SER A 94 -0.31 13.81 -9.35
CA SER A 94 -0.50 12.83 -8.26
C SER A 94 -1.81 12.05 -8.29
N GLY A 95 -2.85 12.58 -8.95
CA GLY A 95 -4.14 11.92 -9.15
C GLY A 95 -4.13 10.84 -10.23
N THR A 96 -3.02 10.69 -10.99
CA THR A 96 -2.87 9.65 -12.01
C THR A 96 -2.94 8.27 -11.40
N THR A 97 -3.78 7.37 -11.94
CA THR A 97 -3.79 5.97 -11.50
C THR A 97 -2.54 5.25 -12.01
N LEU A 98 -2.07 4.24 -11.27
CA LEU A 98 -0.93 3.42 -11.71
C LEU A 98 -1.21 2.74 -13.06
N ARG A 99 -2.47 2.39 -13.33
CA ARG A 99 -2.89 1.85 -14.63
C ARG A 99 -2.67 2.84 -15.77
N ALA A 100 -3.11 4.09 -15.61
CA ALA A 100 -2.91 5.13 -16.62
C ALA A 100 -1.41 5.44 -16.78
N LEU A 101 -0.70 5.58 -15.66
CA LEU A 101 0.74 5.81 -15.65
C LEU A 101 1.51 4.72 -16.40
N ASN A 102 1.21 3.43 -16.15
CA ASN A 102 1.86 2.32 -16.84
C ASN A 102 1.61 2.34 -18.35
N ALA A 103 0.41 2.72 -18.79
CA ALA A 103 0.09 2.85 -20.21
C ALA A 103 0.87 4.01 -20.87
N GLU A 104 0.92 5.19 -20.21
CA GLU A 104 1.67 6.36 -20.69
C GLU A 104 3.18 6.07 -20.71
N LEU A 105 3.75 5.47 -19.67
CA LEU A 105 5.16 5.06 -19.62
C LEU A 105 5.51 4.08 -20.72
N GLY A 106 4.63 3.10 -20.97
CA GLY A 106 4.83 2.13 -22.05
C GLY A 106 4.91 2.80 -23.42
N GLY A 107 4.11 3.86 -23.67
CA GLY A 107 4.18 4.70 -24.87
C GLY A 107 5.50 5.47 -25.02
N LEU A 108 6.20 5.74 -23.91
CA LEU A 108 7.51 6.38 -23.86
C LEU A 108 8.68 5.39 -23.88
N GLY A 109 8.43 4.08 -23.95
CA GLY A 109 9.46 3.06 -23.83
C GLY A 109 10.01 2.91 -22.40
N LEU A 110 9.27 3.37 -21.39
CA LEU A 110 9.63 3.34 -19.98
C LEU A 110 8.71 2.41 -19.17
N ALA A 111 9.15 2.04 -17.97
CA ALA A 111 8.37 1.29 -16.99
C ALA A 111 8.79 1.67 -15.56
N MET A 112 7.91 1.43 -14.60
CA MET A 112 8.29 1.40 -13.19
C MET A 112 9.16 0.16 -12.91
N ALA A 113 10.20 0.31 -12.10
CA ALA A 113 11.14 -0.78 -11.81
C ALA A 113 10.51 -1.92 -11.01
N ASN A 114 9.54 -1.60 -10.15
CA ASN A 114 8.76 -2.54 -9.36
C ASN A 114 7.34 -2.00 -9.19
N LEU A 115 6.35 -2.88 -9.01
CA LEU A 115 4.95 -2.52 -8.90
C LEU A 115 4.22 -3.50 -7.96
N GLY A 116 3.20 -3.01 -7.24
CA GLY A 116 2.25 -3.88 -6.55
C GLY A 116 1.28 -4.56 -7.52
N ASP A 117 0.46 -5.47 -7.02
CA ASP A 117 -0.49 -6.24 -7.85
C ASP A 117 -1.80 -5.48 -8.17
N ILE A 118 -2.02 -4.29 -7.60
CA ILE A 118 -3.19 -3.44 -7.84
C ILE A 118 -2.77 -2.12 -8.51
N ASP A 119 -3.23 -1.89 -9.72
CA ASP A 119 -2.95 -0.69 -10.51
C ASP A 119 -4.08 0.37 -10.50
N ALA A 120 -5.17 0.09 -9.81
CA ALA A 120 -6.29 1.02 -9.67
C ALA A 120 -6.01 2.15 -8.65
N GLN A 121 -4.93 2.04 -7.87
CA GLN A 121 -4.50 3.09 -6.94
C GLN A 121 -4.04 4.34 -7.70
N THR A 122 -4.30 5.54 -7.13
CA THR A 122 -3.60 6.74 -7.58
C THR A 122 -2.15 6.72 -7.10
N LEU A 123 -1.24 7.37 -7.85
CA LEU A 123 0.18 7.41 -7.52
C LEU A 123 0.42 7.95 -6.10
N ALA A 124 -0.15 9.12 -5.76
CA ALA A 124 -0.03 9.67 -4.40
C ALA A 124 -0.63 8.76 -3.33
N GLY A 125 -1.75 8.09 -3.62
CA GLY A 125 -2.37 7.15 -2.68
C GLY A 125 -1.49 5.94 -2.40
N ALA A 126 -0.87 5.36 -3.44
CA ALA A 126 0.04 4.24 -3.34
C ALA A 126 1.31 4.61 -2.54
N LEU A 127 1.93 5.75 -2.86
CA LEU A 127 3.12 6.25 -2.15
C LEU A 127 2.80 6.54 -0.69
N SER A 128 1.73 7.28 -0.42
CA SER A 128 1.39 7.73 0.95
C SER A 128 1.21 6.58 1.94
N THR A 129 0.82 5.39 1.50
CA THR A 129 0.60 4.24 2.38
C THR A 129 1.68 3.17 2.29
N GLY A 130 2.74 3.40 1.50
CA GLY A 130 3.88 2.50 1.40
C GLY A 130 3.61 1.26 0.55
N THR A 131 2.84 1.38 -0.54
CA THR A 131 2.62 0.27 -1.49
C THR A 131 3.96 -0.26 -2.01
N HIS A 132 4.09 -1.57 -2.04
CA HIS A 132 5.27 -2.28 -2.50
C HIS A 132 4.92 -3.41 -3.47
N GLY A 133 5.90 -3.85 -4.23
CA GLY A 133 5.87 -5.07 -5.00
C GLY A 133 6.59 -6.21 -4.27
N THR A 134 7.35 -7.00 -5.02
CA THR A 134 8.21 -8.06 -4.47
C THR A 134 9.56 -8.05 -5.18
N GLY A 135 10.61 -8.50 -4.48
CA GLY A 135 11.97 -8.66 -4.99
C GLY A 135 13.03 -8.38 -3.92
N ALA A 136 13.93 -9.33 -3.65
CA ALA A 136 14.94 -9.22 -2.59
C ALA A 136 15.90 -8.03 -2.78
N ARG A 137 16.05 -7.52 -4.01
CA ARG A 137 16.89 -6.37 -4.37
C ARG A 137 16.08 -5.10 -4.65
N LEU A 138 14.76 -5.12 -4.47
CA LEU A 138 13.86 -4.03 -4.83
C LEU A 138 13.13 -3.51 -3.60
N GLY A 139 13.05 -2.19 -3.47
CA GLY A 139 12.23 -1.53 -2.45
C GLY A 139 10.78 -1.34 -2.88
N GLY A 140 9.99 -0.70 -2.01
CA GLY A 140 8.63 -0.27 -2.29
C GLY A 140 8.57 0.84 -3.36
N LEU A 141 7.35 1.22 -3.80
CA LEU A 141 7.19 2.23 -4.84
C LEU A 141 7.83 3.57 -4.47
N ALA A 142 7.82 3.92 -3.20
CA ALA A 142 8.37 5.17 -2.70
C ALA A 142 9.90 5.29 -2.88
N THR A 143 10.63 4.18 -3.08
CA THR A 143 12.07 4.21 -3.38
C THR A 143 12.38 4.69 -4.80
N GLN A 144 11.37 4.75 -5.69
CA GLN A 144 11.49 5.25 -7.05
C GLN A 144 11.25 6.77 -7.14
N VAL A 145 10.94 7.43 -6.01
CA VAL A 145 10.63 8.87 -5.98
C VAL A 145 11.91 9.68 -5.84
N GLU A 146 12.08 10.65 -6.75
CA GLU A 146 13.22 11.58 -6.80
C GLU A 146 12.86 12.98 -6.27
N ALA A 147 11.62 13.42 -6.50
CA ALA A 147 11.12 14.69 -6.00
C ALA A 147 9.61 14.67 -5.81
N LEU A 148 9.13 15.57 -4.95
CA LEU A 148 7.70 15.78 -4.68
C LEU A 148 7.40 17.28 -4.67
N GLU A 149 6.18 17.64 -5.08
CA GLU A 149 5.57 18.93 -4.77
C GLU A 149 4.34 18.71 -3.89
N LEU A 150 4.21 19.56 -2.87
CA LEU A 150 3.12 19.50 -1.91
C LEU A 150 2.48 20.88 -1.72
N VAL A 151 1.16 20.91 -1.56
CA VAL A 151 0.43 22.03 -0.96
C VAL A 151 0.37 21.81 0.54
N LEU A 152 1.01 22.69 1.32
CA LEU A 152 1.05 22.64 2.78
C LEU A 152 -0.24 23.17 3.42
N ALA A 153 -0.33 23.14 4.74
CA ALA A 153 -1.52 23.53 5.51
C ALA A 153 -1.91 25.00 5.38
N ASP A 154 -0.96 25.88 5.06
CA ASP A 154 -1.15 27.31 4.76
C ASP A 154 -1.50 27.58 3.28
N GLY A 155 -1.54 26.53 2.47
CA GLY A 155 -1.77 26.58 1.04
C GLY A 155 -0.55 26.99 0.21
N SER A 156 0.64 27.11 0.81
CA SER A 156 1.89 27.28 0.04
C SER A 156 2.24 26.01 -0.73
N VAL A 157 2.78 26.18 -1.95
CA VAL A 157 3.32 25.08 -2.76
C VAL A 157 4.81 24.98 -2.48
N VAL A 158 5.27 23.77 -2.14
CA VAL A 158 6.67 23.53 -1.85
C VAL A 158 7.16 22.29 -2.60
N SER A 159 8.36 22.40 -3.21
CA SER A 159 9.06 21.27 -3.79
C SER A 159 10.09 20.72 -2.80
N CYS A 160 10.27 19.40 -2.78
CA CYS A 160 11.28 18.74 -1.98
C CYS A 160 11.92 17.55 -2.72
N SER A 161 13.20 17.31 -2.43
CA SER A 161 14.01 16.23 -2.99
C SER A 161 15.12 15.86 -2.00
N ALA A 162 15.97 14.90 -2.33
CA ALA A 162 17.11 14.53 -1.50
C ALA A 162 18.07 15.72 -1.23
N THR A 163 18.13 16.71 -2.13
CA THR A 163 19.02 17.89 -2.04
C THR A 163 18.30 19.18 -1.69
N SER A 164 16.97 19.21 -1.71
CA SER A 164 16.15 20.37 -1.37
C SER A 164 15.08 19.96 -0.35
N ARG A 165 15.06 20.58 0.84
CA ARG A 165 14.20 20.20 1.97
C ARG A 165 14.26 18.69 2.28
N PRO A 166 15.46 18.11 2.54
CA PRO A 166 15.65 16.65 2.60
C PRO A 166 14.81 15.97 3.69
N GLU A 167 14.55 16.62 4.82
CA GLU A 167 13.72 16.05 5.88
C GLU A 167 12.24 15.99 5.48
N LEU A 168 11.72 17.02 4.82
CA LEU A 168 10.36 17.00 4.28
C LEU A 168 10.23 15.91 3.21
N PHE A 169 11.22 15.77 2.34
CA PHE A 169 11.26 14.72 1.33
C PHE A 169 11.28 13.32 1.96
N ALA A 170 12.16 13.08 2.93
CA ALA A 170 12.24 11.79 3.63
C ALA A 170 10.93 11.42 4.32
N ALA A 171 10.23 12.41 4.91
CA ALA A 171 8.92 12.21 5.53
C ALA A 171 7.79 12.03 4.50
N ALA A 172 7.80 12.78 3.40
CA ALA A 172 6.68 12.86 2.46
C ALA A 172 6.59 11.64 1.52
N ARG A 173 7.70 10.92 1.26
CA ARG A 173 7.70 9.71 0.42
C ARG A 173 6.71 8.65 0.92
N ILE A 174 6.55 8.51 2.26
CA ILE A 174 5.48 7.74 2.90
C ILE A 174 4.90 8.61 4.02
N GLY A 175 4.04 9.57 3.64
CA GLY A 175 3.57 10.63 4.54
C GLY A 175 2.13 10.44 5.05
N LEU A 176 1.42 9.38 4.66
CA LEU A 176 0.00 9.14 5.02
C LEU A 176 -0.93 10.30 4.66
N GLY A 177 -0.49 11.22 3.79
CA GLY A 177 -1.16 12.48 3.50
C GLY A 177 -1.31 13.38 4.74
N ALA A 178 -0.37 13.30 5.68
CA ALA A 178 -0.39 14.05 6.94
C ALA A 178 0.48 15.30 6.93
N LEU A 179 1.26 15.53 5.86
CA LEU A 179 2.19 16.64 5.70
C LEU A 179 1.67 17.71 4.72
N GLY A 180 0.77 17.32 3.84
CA GLY A 180 0.25 18.16 2.75
C GLY A 180 -0.46 17.33 1.70
N VAL A 181 -0.96 18.01 0.68
CA VAL A 181 -1.50 17.39 -0.53
C VAL A 181 -0.39 17.28 -1.54
N ILE A 182 0.05 16.05 -1.86
CA ILE A 182 1.01 15.83 -2.96
C ILE A 182 0.35 16.22 -4.26
N THR A 183 0.95 17.14 -5.03
CA THR A 183 0.43 17.61 -6.33
C THR A 183 1.18 16.97 -7.48
N THR A 184 2.51 16.87 -7.42
CA THR A 184 3.32 16.17 -8.41
C THR A 184 4.32 15.23 -7.77
N VAL A 185 4.72 14.22 -8.54
CA VAL A 185 5.74 13.23 -8.16
C VAL A 185 6.69 13.07 -9.33
N THR A 186 7.99 13.23 -9.11
CA THR A 186 9.01 12.85 -10.06
C THR A 186 9.53 11.46 -9.72
N LEU A 187 9.41 10.54 -10.66
CA LEU A 187 9.82 9.14 -10.54
C LEU A 187 11.07 8.88 -11.36
N ARG A 188 11.93 7.99 -10.88
CA ARG A 188 12.97 7.35 -11.69
C ARG A 188 12.41 6.05 -12.26
N CYS A 189 12.09 6.10 -13.54
CA CYS A 189 11.65 4.96 -14.33
C CYS A 189 12.86 4.26 -14.98
N VAL A 190 12.64 3.03 -15.44
CA VAL A 190 13.61 2.23 -16.18
C VAL A 190 13.13 2.01 -17.62
N PRO A 191 13.99 1.63 -18.57
CA PRO A 191 13.52 1.17 -19.88
C PRO A 191 12.47 0.08 -19.74
N SER A 192 11.44 0.09 -20.60
CA SER A 192 10.41 -0.94 -20.60
C SER A 192 11.02 -2.33 -20.77
N PHE A 193 10.50 -3.29 -20.04
CA PHE A 193 11.00 -4.67 -20.03
C PHE A 193 9.90 -5.69 -20.00
N MET A 194 10.23 -6.88 -20.50
CA MET A 194 9.38 -8.07 -20.44
C MET A 194 9.78 -8.93 -19.25
N LEU A 195 8.83 -9.63 -18.67
CA LEU A 195 9.04 -10.63 -17.64
C LEU A 195 8.68 -12.02 -18.16
N LEU A 196 9.51 -12.98 -17.81
CA LEU A 196 9.17 -14.39 -17.82
C LEU A 196 8.53 -14.71 -16.46
N ALA A 197 7.25 -14.98 -16.45
CA ALA A 197 6.49 -15.44 -15.30
C ALA A 197 6.49 -16.97 -15.26
N ASP A 198 6.96 -17.54 -14.16
CA ASP A 198 6.95 -18.97 -13.89
C ASP A 198 6.24 -19.22 -12.55
N GLU A 199 5.05 -19.78 -12.63
CA GLU A 199 4.19 -20.07 -11.49
C GLU A 199 4.07 -21.57 -11.31
N ARG A 200 4.40 -22.07 -10.10
CA ARG A 200 4.38 -23.52 -9.81
C ARG A 200 3.91 -23.83 -8.42
N PRO A 201 3.12 -24.89 -8.22
CA PRO A 201 2.83 -25.42 -6.90
C PRO A 201 4.09 -26.10 -6.32
N MET A 202 4.42 -25.76 -5.06
CA MET A 202 5.50 -26.38 -4.29
C MET A 202 5.01 -26.72 -2.89
N PRO A 203 5.53 -27.77 -2.20
CA PRO A 203 5.28 -27.99 -0.77
C PRO A 203 5.67 -26.75 0.04
N VAL A 204 4.85 -26.35 1.02
CA VAL A 204 5.13 -25.14 1.84
C VAL A 204 6.44 -25.27 2.60
N GLU A 205 6.73 -26.48 3.11
CA GLU A 205 7.97 -26.78 3.81
C GLU A 205 9.19 -26.50 2.94
N GLU A 206 9.17 -27.00 1.71
CA GLU A 206 10.24 -26.79 0.73
C GLU A 206 10.40 -25.30 0.34
N VAL A 207 9.28 -24.56 0.23
CA VAL A 207 9.33 -23.12 -0.02
C VAL A 207 10.01 -22.37 1.12
N LEU A 208 9.72 -22.75 2.38
CA LEU A 208 10.33 -22.11 3.54
C LEU A 208 11.82 -22.46 3.68
N GLU A 209 12.20 -23.71 3.44
CA GLU A 209 13.59 -24.16 3.45
C GLU A 209 14.43 -23.48 2.38
N GLN A 210 13.86 -23.24 1.19
CA GLN A 210 14.54 -22.63 0.06
C GLN A 210 14.25 -21.14 -0.09
N PHE A 211 13.56 -20.50 0.87
CA PHE A 211 13.02 -19.14 0.71
C PHE A 211 14.08 -18.13 0.28
N ASP A 212 15.22 -18.09 0.96
CA ASP A 212 16.29 -17.15 0.66
C ASP A 212 16.95 -17.43 -0.69
N ALA A 213 17.15 -18.69 -1.04
CA ALA A 213 17.68 -19.09 -2.34
C ALA A 213 16.73 -18.70 -3.48
N LEU A 214 15.43 -18.96 -3.31
CA LEU A 214 14.40 -18.58 -4.29
C LEU A 214 14.30 -17.06 -4.44
N ALA A 215 14.35 -16.31 -3.33
CA ALA A 215 14.31 -14.86 -3.35
C ALA A 215 15.56 -14.24 -3.98
N ALA A 216 16.75 -14.81 -3.75
CA ALA A 216 18.01 -14.33 -4.32
C ALA A 216 18.16 -14.65 -5.81
N ALA A 217 17.64 -15.81 -6.25
CA ALA A 217 17.77 -16.29 -7.63
C ALA A 217 16.81 -15.62 -8.62
N ASN A 218 15.77 -14.91 -8.15
CA ASN A 218 14.75 -14.32 -9.00
C ASN A 218 14.68 -12.80 -8.82
N ASP A 219 14.32 -12.07 -9.87
CA ASP A 219 14.11 -10.62 -9.79
C ASP A 219 12.91 -10.27 -8.92
N HIS A 220 11.84 -11.05 -9.06
CA HIS A 220 10.62 -10.93 -8.28
C HIS A 220 10.18 -12.32 -7.83
N PHE A 221 9.97 -12.47 -6.53
CA PHE A 221 9.58 -13.74 -5.91
C PHE A 221 8.47 -13.50 -4.90
N GLU A 222 7.40 -14.28 -4.99
CA GLU A 222 6.30 -14.31 -4.04
C GLU A 222 5.67 -15.70 -4.00
N PHE A 223 4.94 -16.01 -2.92
CA PHE A 223 4.12 -17.22 -2.89
C PHE A 223 2.80 -17.00 -2.17
N TYR A 224 1.82 -17.85 -2.52
CA TYR A 224 0.48 -17.87 -1.94
C TYR A 224 0.22 -19.25 -1.32
N TRP A 225 -0.16 -19.27 -0.05
CA TRP A 225 -0.43 -20.50 0.67
C TRP A 225 -1.83 -20.50 1.27
N PHE A 226 -2.65 -21.53 0.96
CA PHE A 226 -3.95 -21.75 1.60
C PHE A 226 -3.74 -22.36 2.99
N PRO A 227 -4.29 -21.78 4.09
CA PRO A 227 -3.95 -22.18 5.46
C PRO A 227 -4.20 -23.64 5.84
N TYR A 228 -5.10 -24.34 5.16
CA TYR A 228 -5.37 -25.76 5.36
C TYR A 228 -4.74 -26.67 4.29
N GLY A 229 -4.04 -26.09 3.33
CA GLY A 229 -3.36 -26.77 2.23
C GLY A 229 -1.89 -27.08 2.54
N ARG A 230 -1.33 -28.03 1.78
CA ARG A 230 0.08 -28.42 1.90
C ARG A 230 0.98 -27.78 0.86
N LYS A 231 0.41 -27.22 -0.21
CA LYS A 231 1.13 -26.59 -1.31
C LYS A 231 0.90 -25.08 -1.33
N ALA A 232 1.95 -24.36 -1.67
CA ALA A 232 1.90 -22.95 -2.04
C ALA A 232 2.00 -22.82 -3.56
N LEU A 233 1.40 -21.77 -4.12
CA LEU A 233 1.68 -21.32 -5.47
C LEU A 233 2.88 -20.37 -5.40
N VAL A 234 4.01 -20.81 -5.91
CA VAL A 234 5.23 -20.00 -6.01
C VAL A 234 5.24 -19.27 -7.35
N LYS A 235 5.47 -17.97 -7.32
CA LYS A 235 5.62 -17.13 -8.51
C LYS A 235 7.05 -16.59 -8.56
N ARG A 236 7.71 -16.79 -9.69
CA ARG A 236 9.06 -16.35 -10.01
C ARG A 236 9.01 -15.54 -11.31
N ASN A 237 9.26 -14.25 -11.23
CA ASN A 237 9.21 -13.42 -12.42
C ASN A 237 10.61 -12.84 -12.66
N ASN A 238 11.17 -13.08 -13.82
CA ASN A 238 12.53 -12.67 -14.18
C ASN A 238 12.53 -11.82 -15.45
N ARG A 239 13.36 -10.79 -15.47
CA ARG A 239 13.53 -9.90 -16.63
C ARG A 239 14.18 -10.66 -17.77
N LEU A 240 13.60 -10.53 -18.96
CA LEU A 240 14.21 -11.02 -20.17
C LEU A 240 15.31 -10.07 -20.62
N SER A 241 16.51 -10.62 -20.88
CA SER A 241 17.62 -9.86 -21.45
C SER A 241 17.29 -9.44 -22.89
N PRO A 242 17.62 -8.20 -23.30
CA PRO A 242 17.41 -7.76 -24.70
C PRO A 242 18.15 -8.63 -25.72
N SER A 243 19.27 -9.24 -25.32
CA SER A 243 20.12 -10.11 -26.15
C SER A 243 19.66 -11.56 -26.22
N GLY A 244 18.43 -11.87 -25.77
CA GLY A 244 17.79 -13.18 -25.95
C GLY A 244 18.73 -14.37 -25.83
N SER A 245 19.15 -14.75 -24.61
CA SER A 245 19.71 -16.10 -24.45
C SER A 245 18.56 -17.09 -24.70
N ALA A 246 18.66 -17.78 -25.84
CA ALA A 246 17.63 -18.66 -26.41
C ALA A 246 17.39 -19.97 -25.60
N GLY A 247 17.71 -19.99 -24.31
CA GLY A 247 17.49 -21.14 -23.45
C GLY A 247 15.98 -21.37 -23.15
N ALA A 248 15.55 -21.24 -21.90
CA ALA A 248 14.16 -21.46 -21.48
C ALA A 248 13.18 -20.37 -21.95
N ALA A 249 13.65 -19.14 -22.27
CA ALA A 249 12.83 -18.02 -22.73
C ALA A 249 12.28 -18.21 -24.17
N GLY A 250 12.91 -19.02 -25.01
CA GLY A 250 12.48 -19.22 -26.39
C GLY A 250 11.17 -19.97 -26.59
N ALA A 251 10.66 -20.64 -25.55
CA ALA A 251 9.42 -21.43 -25.61
C ALA A 251 8.22 -20.70 -24.96
N ALA A 252 8.45 -19.72 -24.08
CA ALA A 252 7.38 -19.03 -23.35
C ALA A 252 6.84 -17.86 -24.19
N ARG A 253 5.59 -17.96 -24.62
CA ARG A 253 4.89 -16.93 -25.40
C ARG A 253 3.93 -16.15 -24.50
N ALA A 254 3.55 -14.93 -24.95
CA ALA A 254 2.45 -14.20 -24.34
C ALA A 254 1.18 -15.06 -24.33
N LEU A 255 0.44 -15.02 -23.22
CA LEU A 255 -0.84 -15.74 -23.14
C LEU A 255 -1.80 -15.14 -24.18
N PRO A 256 -2.41 -16.00 -25.05
CA PRO A 256 -3.49 -15.54 -25.93
C PRO A 256 -4.59 -14.85 -25.11
N GLY A 257 -5.20 -13.79 -25.66
CA GLY A 257 -6.18 -12.98 -24.92
C GLY A 257 -7.32 -13.80 -24.32
N TRP A 258 -7.84 -14.81 -25.04
CA TRP A 258 -8.88 -15.71 -24.55
C TRP A 258 -8.42 -16.56 -23.36
N ARG A 259 -7.17 -17.06 -23.39
CA ARG A 259 -6.59 -17.86 -22.30
C ARG A 259 -6.33 -16.99 -21.08
N ARG A 260 -5.81 -15.76 -21.26
CA ARG A 260 -5.67 -14.77 -20.20
C ARG A 260 -7.02 -14.45 -19.55
N PHE A 261 -8.07 -14.22 -20.35
CA PHE A 261 -9.42 -14.00 -19.83
C PHE A 261 -9.92 -15.21 -19.03
N TRP A 262 -9.75 -16.42 -19.57
CA TRP A 262 -10.19 -17.66 -18.91
C TRP A 262 -9.46 -17.87 -17.57
N GLU A 263 -8.14 -17.75 -17.54
CA GLU A 263 -7.34 -18.00 -16.33
C GLU A 263 -7.61 -16.94 -15.25
N PHE A 264 -7.50 -15.64 -15.57
CA PHE A 264 -7.58 -14.57 -14.58
C PHE A 264 -9.02 -14.15 -14.25
N GLU A 265 -9.93 -14.10 -15.22
CA GLU A 265 -11.30 -13.63 -14.97
C GLU A 265 -12.23 -14.77 -14.58
N VAL A 266 -12.15 -15.92 -15.25
CA VAL A 266 -13.07 -17.03 -15.00
C VAL A 266 -12.58 -17.90 -13.85
N MET A 267 -11.35 -18.43 -13.91
CA MET A 267 -10.86 -19.36 -12.88
C MET A 267 -10.48 -18.64 -11.59
N GLU A 268 -9.64 -17.62 -11.64
CA GLU A 268 -9.14 -16.94 -10.42
C GLU A 268 -10.19 -16.01 -9.79
N ASN A 269 -11.06 -15.37 -10.56
CA ASN A 269 -12.08 -14.48 -9.99
C ASN A 269 -13.45 -15.12 -9.87
N ALA A 270 -14.06 -15.61 -10.94
CA ALA A 270 -15.42 -16.15 -10.89
C ALA A 270 -15.47 -17.50 -10.16
N GLY A 271 -14.54 -18.41 -10.47
CA GLY A 271 -14.44 -19.73 -9.83
C GLY A 271 -14.12 -19.62 -8.33
N PHE A 272 -13.05 -18.88 -7.99
CA PHE A 272 -12.72 -18.65 -6.60
C PHE A 272 -13.82 -17.89 -5.85
N GLY A 273 -14.47 -16.92 -6.51
CA GLY A 273 -15.63 -16.22 -5.95
C GLY A 273 -16.83 -17.13 -5.66
N ALA A 274 -17.04 -18.17 -6.49
CA ALA A 274 -18.07 -19.17 -6.22
C ALA A 274 -17.73 -20.03 -5.00
N LEU A 275 -16.46 -20.48 -4.87
CA LEU A 275 -15.98 -21.18 -3.68
C LEU A 275 -16.11 -20.33 -2.42
N CYS A 276 -15.81 -19.03 -2.50
CA CYS A 276 -15.95 -18.09 -1.39
C CYS A 276 -17.42 -17.95 -0.94
N ARG A 277 -18.37 -17.86 -1.90
CA ARG A 277 -19.81 -17.83 -1.58
C ARG A 277 -20.28 -19.11 -0.92
N LEU A 278 -19.84 -20.26 -1.42
CA LEU A 278 -20.12 -21.57 -0.81
C LEU A 278 -19.55 -21.65 0.62
N GLY A 279 -18.29 -21.27 0.81
CA GLY A 279 -17.66 -21.21 2.14
C GLY A 279 -18.39 -20.28 3.10
N ARG A 280 -18.88 -19.14 2.63
CA ARG A 280 -19.70 -18.22 3.45
C ARG A 280 -21.05 -18.84 3.83
N ALA A 281 -21.70 -19.54 2.91
CA ALA A 281 -22.98 -20.22 3.19
C ALA A 281 -22.81 -21.41 4.15
N SER A 282 -21.66 -22.08 4.11
CA SER A 282 -21.34 -23.21 4.97
C SER A 282 -19.88 -23.16 5.46
N PRO A 283 -19.58 -22.38 6.54
CA PRO A 283 -18.21 -22.17 7.00
C PRO A 283 -17.45 -23.47 7.34
N ARG A 284 -18.15 -24.51 7.77
CA ARG A 284 -17.55 -25.83 8.06
C ARG A 284 -16.86 -26.48 6.84
N LEU A 285 -17.25 -26.10 5.62
CA LEU A 285 -16.64 -26.60 4.40
C LEU A 285 -15.32 -25.89 4.03
N ILE A 286 -15.03 -24.71 4.61
CA ILE A 286 -13.86 -23.90 4.25
C ILE A 286 -12.54 -24.68 4.32
N PRO A 287 -12.22 -25.47 5.36
CA PRO A 287 -10.99 -26.25 5.36
C PRO A 287 -10.88 -27.23 4.17
N THR A 288 -12.00 -27.85 3.79
CA THR A 288 -12.05 -28.77 2.64
C THR A 288 -11.90 -28.02 1.32
N LEU A 289 -12.57 -26.86 1.15
CA LEU A 289 -12.44 -26.00 -0.01
C LEU A 289 -10.99 -25.48 -0.18
N ASN A 290 -10.33 -25.11 0.91
CA ASN A 290 -8.93 -24.70 0.90
C ASN A 290 -8.00 -25.85 0.46
N ARG A 291 -8.19 -27.07 1.01
CA ARG A 291 -7.40 -28.25 0.57
C ARG A 291 -7.61 -28.53 -0.90
N PHE A 292 -8.85 -28.45 -1.38
CA PHE A 292 -9.17 -28.58 -2.80
C PHE A 292 -8.47 -27.50 -3.63
N SER A 293 -8.56 -26.22 -3.24
CA SER A 293 -7.90 -25.11 -3.94
C SER A 293 -6.38 -25.30 -3.98
N SER A 294 -5.76 -25.71 -2.86
CA SER A 294 -4.33 -26.01 -2.80
C SER A 294 -3.93 -27.21 -3.69
N ALA A 295 -4.77 -28.23 -3.78
CA ALA A 295 -4.50 -29.41 -4.64
C ALA A 295 -4.69 -29.09 -6.14
N ALA A 296 -5.61 -28.19 -6.46
CA ALA A 296 -5.92 -27.75 -7.84
C ALA A 296 -4.93 -26.73 -8.40
N LEU A 297 -3.95 -26.26 -7.62
CA LEU A 297 -2.90 -25.37 -8.14
C LEU A 297 -2.15 -26.03 -9.29
N SER A 298 -1.98 -25.29 -10.38
CA SER A 298 -1.31 -25.78 -11.59
C SER A 298 -0.12 -24.91 -11.96
N ALA A 299 0.84 -25.50 -12.67
CA ALA A 299 1.97 -24.77 -13.20
C ALA A 299 1.60 -24.01 -14.47
N ARG A 300 2.12 -22.78 -14.61
CA ARG A 300 2.05 -22.03 -15.88
C ARG A 300 3.33 -21.21 -16.07
N THR A 301 3.70 -21.04 -17.32
CA THR A 301 4.84 -20.20 -17.71
C THR A 301 4.44 -19.36 -18.92
N TYR A 302 4.67 -18.05 -18.84
CA TYR A 302 4.34 -17.12 -19.92
C TYR A 302 5.23 -15.88 -19.87
N THR A 303 5.23 -15.09 -20.94
CA THR A 303 5.91 -13.79 -21.01
C THR A 303 4.90 -12.68 -21.28
N ASP A 304 5.08 -11.53 -20.62
CA ASP A 304 4.31 -10.32 -20.92
C ASP A 304 5.11 -9.08 -20.50
N ALA A 305 4.62 -7.88 -20.87
CA ALA A 305 5.14 -6.62 -20.36
C ALA A 305 5.09 -6.60 -18.82
N SER A 306 6.11 -6.03 -18.19
CA SER A 306 6.30 -6.07 -16.74
C SER A 306 5.04 -5.71 -15.94
N TYR A 307 4.40 -4.59 -16.27
CA TYR A 307 3.19 -4.14 -15.58
C TYR A 307 2.00 -5.10 -15.74
N ARG A 308 1.95 -5.91 -16.80
CA ARG A 308 0.89 -6.91 -17.01
C ARG A 308 1.14 -8.21 -16.25
N VAL A 309 2.40 -8.48 -15.91
CA VAL A 309 2.76 -9.62 -15.05
C VAL A 309 2.54 -9.27 -13.58
N PHE A 310 2.90 -8.05 -13.18
CA PHE A 310 2.73 -7.62 -11.79
C PHE A 310 1.26 -7.53 -11.37
N VAL A 311 0.39 -7.03 -12.26
CA VAL A 311 -0.99 -6.69 -11.93
C VAL A 311 -1.94 -7.85 -12.19
N THR A 312 -2.72 -8.20 -11.16
CA THR A 312 -3.79 -9.20 -11.27
C THR A 312 -5.15 -8.55 -10.94
N PRO A 313 -6.18 -8.71 -11.81
CA PRO A 313 -7.51 -8.17 -11.51
C PRO A 313 -8.09 -8.79 -10.23
N ARG A 314 -8.48 -7.97 -9.26
CA ARG A 314 -9.09 -8.41 -7.99
C ARG A 314 -10.58 -8.04 -7.99
N ARG A 315 -11.48 -9.01 -8.18
CA ARG A 315 -12.94 -8.80 -8.19
C ARG A 315 -13.63 -9.30 -6.92
N VAL A 316 -13.03 -10.27 -6.26
CA VAL A 316 -13.55 -10.83 -5.00
C VAL A 316 -13.14 -9.90 -3.87
N ARG A 317 -14.11 -9.35 -3.12
CA ARG A 317 -13.86 -8.46 -2.00
C ARG A 317 -13.42 -9.21 -0.75
N PHE A 318 -12.47 -8.64 -0.03
CA PHE A 318 -11.91 -9.19 1.23
C PHE A 318 -11.54 -8.07 2.20
N ALA A 319 -11.30 -8.43 3.45
CA ALA A 319 -10.55 -7.65 4.42
C ALA A 319 -9.10 -8.16 4.46
N GLU A 320 -8.14 -7.29 4.72
CA GLU A 320 -6.72 -7.62 4.65
C GLU A 320 -5.94 -6.96 5.81
N SER A 321 -5.03 -7.73 6.39
CA SER A 321 -3.98 -7.28 7.30
C SER A 321 -2.63 -7.72 6.75
N GLU A 322 -1.63 -6.86 6.81
CA GLU A 322 -0.30 -7.13 6.27
C GLU A 322 0.77 -6.53 7.17
N TYR A 323 1.83 -7.29 7.40
CA TYR A 323 2.99 -6.86 8.19
C TYR A 323 4.29 -7.20 7.48
N ALA A 324 5.23 -6.27 7.54
CA ALA A 324 6.63 -6.53 7.23
C ALA A 324 7.33 -7.07 8.48
N VAL A 325 7.89 -8.27 8.38
CA VAL A 325 8.70 -8.89 9.43
C VAL A 325 10.17 -8.93 8.99
N PRO A 326 11.15 -9.01 9.91
CA PRO A 326 12.52 -9.32 9.53
C PRO A 326 12.54 -10.59 8.67
N ARG A 327 13.30 -10.57 7.58
CA ARG A 327 13.29 -11.65 6.59
C ARG A 327 13.60 -13.01 7.19
N GLU A 328 14.54 -13.06 8.12
CA GLU A 328 14.94 -14.24 8.87
C GLU A 328 13.84 -14.81 9.79
N SER A 329 12.85 -13.97 10.16
CA SER A 329 11.75 -14.37 11.04
C SER A 329 10.56 -15.00 10.29
N LEU A 330 10.56 -15.03 8.94
CA LEU A 330 9.44 -15.54 8.15
C LEU A 330 9.07 -16.97 8.51
N GLY A 331 10.08 -17.85 8.64
CA GLY A 331 9.87 -19.27 8.97
C GLY A 331 9.10 -19.45 10.28
N HIS A 332 9.45 -18.67 11.31
CA HIS A 332 8.73 -18.66 12.58
C HIS A 332 7.26 -18.21 12.39
N VAL A 333 7.03 -17.08 11.74
CA VAL A 333 5.68 -16.53 11.53
C VAL A 333 4.77 -17.52 10.79
N ILE A 334 5.24 -18.10 9.68
CA ILE A 334 4.44 -19.06 8.92
C ILE A 334 4.19 -20.35 9.72
N THR A 335 5.17 -20.84 10.49
CA THR A 335 5.01 -22.01 11.35
C THR A 335 3.94 -21.78 12.41
N GLU A 336 3.96 -20.62 13.09
CA GLU A 336 2.96 -20.28 14.09
C GLU A 336 1.56 -20.13 13.47
N LEU A 337 1.44 -19.50 12.31
CA LEU A 337 0.16 -19.42 11.59
C LEU A 337 -0.37 -20.82 11.21
N ARG A 338 0.50 -21.71 10.72
CA ARG A 338 0.11 -23.09 10.36
C ARG A 338 -0.39 -23.87 11.58
N ARG A 339 0.21 -23.62 12.74
CA ARG A 339 -0.18 -24.26 14.00
C ARG A 339 -1.49 -23.71 14.56
N ALA A 340 -1.70 -22.40 14.47
CA ALA A 340 -2.77 -21.71 15.19
C ALA A 340 -4.05 -21.54 14.36
N VAL A 341 -3.97 -21.25 13.04
CA VAL A 341 -5.13 -21.03 12.19
C VAL A 341 -6.13 -22.19 12.19
N PRO A 342 -5.73 -23.49 12.17
CA PRO A 342 -6.70 -24.58 12.24
C PRO A 342 -7.50 -24.65 13.54
N ARG A 343 -7.09 -23.93 14.60
CA ARG A 343 -7.75 -23.88 15.91
C ARG A 343 -8.68 -22.69 16.09
N LEU A 344 -8.71 -21.78 15.11
CA LEU A 344 -9.63 -20.64 15.13
C LEU A 344 -11.08 -21.11 15.09
N ALA A 345 -11.95 -20.39 15.83
CA ALA A 345 -13.40 -20.61 15.79
C ALA A 345 -13.97 -20.33 14.41
N ASP A 346 -13.47 -19.29 13.75
CA ASP A 346 -13.88 -18.88 12.40
C ASP A 346 -12.84 -19.34 11.38
N PRO A 347 -13.20 -20.21 10.42
CA PRO A 347 -12.26 -20.73 9.44
C PRO A 347 -11.89 -19.66 8.39
N VAL A 348 -10.65 -19.76 7.89
CA VAL A 348 -10.04 -18.80 6.96
C VAL A 348 -10.21 -19.25 5.52
N MET A 349 -10.82 -18.40 4.68
CA MET A 349 -11.13 -18.76 3.28
C MET A 349 -10.00 -18.43 2.32
N PHE A 350 -9.29 -17.32 2.51
CA PHE A 350 -8.30 -16.80 1.59
C PHE A 350 -6.89 -17.33 1.85
N PRO A 351 -6.01 -17.32 0.83
CA PRO A 351 -4.60 -17.65 1.03
C PRO A 351 -3.87 -16.54 1.80
N VAL A 352 -2.79 -16.94 2.44
CA VAL A 352 -1.72 -16.06 2.93
C VAL A 352 -0.81 -15.77 1.75
N GLU A 353 -0.46 -14.51 1.57
CA GLU A 353 0.49 -14.04 0.58
C GLU A 353 1.80 -13.66 1.24
N VAL A 354 2.93 -14.07 0.64
CA VAL A 354 4.26 -13.73 1.14
C VAL A 354 5.09 -13.11 0.03
N ARG A 355 5.69 -11.95 0.33
CA ARG A 355 6.58 -11.19 -0.55
C ARG A 355 7.90 -10.87 0.14
N VAL A 356 8.88 -10.37 -0.60
CA VAL A 356 10.16 -9.89 -0.08
C VAL A 356 10.46 -8.49 -0.58
N ALA A 357 11.21 -7.72 0.22
CA ALA A 357 11.75 -6.44 -0.21
C ALA A 357 13.12 -6.18 0.39
N ALA A 358 13.93 -5.41 -0.34
CA ALA A 358 15.17 -4.84 0.16
C ALA A 358 14.90 -3.82 1.28
N ALA A 359 15.90 -3.59 2.12
CA ALA A 359 15.92 -2.47 3.05
C ALA A 359 15.90 -1.13 2.30
N ASP A 360 15.26 -0.12 2.91
CA ASP A 360 15.24 1.25 2.40
C ASP A 360 15.54 2.29 3.50
N ASP A 361 15.56 3.59 3.13
CA ASP A 361 15.87 4.72 3.99
C ASP A 361 14.66 5.62 4.31
N ILE A 362 13.45 5.19 3.95
CA ILE A 362 12.25 6.02 4.04
C ILE A 362 11.64 5.91 5.45
N TRP A 363 11.49 7.02 6.14
CA TRP A 363 11.22 7.09 7.58
C TRP A 363 10.06 6.23 8.08
N LEU A 364 8.92 6.22 7.40
CA LEU A 364 7.77 5.38 7.75
C LEU A 364 7.63 4.13 6.85
N SER A 365 8.68 3.78 6.11
CA SER A 365 8.68 2.51 5.39
C SER A 365 8.69 1.34 6.36
N THR A 366 7.90 0.34 6.04
CA THR A 366 7.89 -0.92 6.77
C THR A 366 9.20 -1.70 6.62
N ALA A 367 9.97 -1.42 5.53
CA ALA A 367 11.30 -1.98 5.26
C ALA A 367 12.47 -1.04 5.66
N TYR A 368 12.20 0.05 6.41
CA TYR A 368 13.25 0.96 6.85
C TYR A 368 14.37 0.23 7.60
N GLY A 369 15.60 0.28 7.03
CA GLY A 369 16.82 -0.23 7.65
C GLY A 369 16.89 -1.75 7.79
N ARG A 370 15.98 -2.55 7.19
CA ARG A 370 16.02 -4.01 7.27
C ARG A 370 15.42 -4.68 6.03
N GLU A 371 16.05 -5.76 5.59
CA GLU A 371 15.43 -6.67 4.63
C GLU A 371 14.16 -7.26 5.25
N SER A 372 13.09 -7.31 4.48
CA SER A 372 11.77 -7.65 5.02
C SER A 372 11.10 -8.74 4.20
N ALA A 373 10.40 -9.64 4.89
CA ALA A 373 9.34 -10.45 4.30
C ALA A 373 7.99 -9.82 4.68
N TYR A 374 7.14 -9.65 3.70
CA TYR A 374 5.76 -9.19 3.88
C TYR A 374 4.86 -10.40 3.97
N VAL A 375 4.07 -10.47 5.01
CA VAL A 375 3.04 -11.49 5.19
C VAL A 375 1.69 -10.80 5.17
N ALA A 376 0.89 -11.06 4.14
CA ALA A 376 -0.46 -10.53 4.00
C ALA A 376 -1.49 -11.65 4.22
N ILE A 377 -2.42 -11.40 5.12
CA ILE A 377 -3.52 -12.30 5.43
C ILE A 377 -4.84 -11.68 5.02
N HIS A 378 -5.72 -12.50 4.49
CA HIS A 378 -6.96 -12.08 3.90
C HIS A 378 -8.15 -12.87 4.45
N GLN A 379 -9.30 -12.23 4.56
CA GLN A 379 -10.57 -12.93 4.83
C GLN A 379 -11.67 -12.45 3.89
N TYR A 380 -12.44 -13.37 3.35
CA TYR A 380 -13.53 -13.06 2.43
C TYR A 380 -14.54 -12.10 3.04
N ALA A 381 -14.98 -11.10 2.28
CA ALA A 381 -15.96 -10.12 2.74
C ALA A 381 -17.26 -10.80 3.19
N GLY A 382 -17.68 -10.48 4.43
CA GLY A 382 -18.85 -11.07 5.05
C GLY A 382 -18.59 -12.35 5.87
N LEU A 383 -17.33 -12.79 5.99
CA LEU A 383 -16.88 -13.73 7.02
C LEU A 383 -16.23 -12.95 8.17
N PRO A 384 -16.30 -13.47 9.43
CA PRO A 384 -15.55 -12.91 10.54
C PRO A 384 -14.06 -12.92 10.28
N TYR A 385 -13.36 -11.80 10.57
CA TYR A 385 -11.92 -11.69 10.35
C TYR A 385 -11.15 -11.32 11.62
N ARG A 386 -11.81 -10.75 12.65
CA ARG A 386 -11.12 -10.19 13.82
C ARG A 386 -10.26 -11.21 14.54
N GLY A 387 -10.81 -12.38 14.92
CA GLY A 387 -10.03 -13.40 15.62
C GLY A 387 -8.80 -13.87 14.84
N TYR A 388 -8.89 -13.94 13.51
CA TYR A 388 -7.75 -14.25 12.66
C TYR A 388 -6.71 -13.13 12.62
N PHE A 389 -7.16 -11.89 12.51
CA PHE A 389 -6.24 -10.73 12.45
C PHE A 389 -5.59 -10.46 13.82
N ASP A 390 -6.33 -10.64 14.91
CA ASP A 390 -5.79 -10.51 16.27
C ASP A 390 -4.71 -11.60 16.54
N LEU A 391 -4.96 -12.85 16.11
CA LEU A 391 -3.96 -13.93 16.15
C LEU A 391 -2.71 -13.54 15.36
N PHE A 392 -2.88 -13.08 14.13
CA PHE A 392 -1.76 -12.68 13.28
C PHE A 392 -0.97 -11.53 13.89
N GLU A 393 -1.65 -10.50 14.40
CA GLU A 393 -1.01 -9.36 15.07
C GLU A 393 -0.21 -9.82 16.30
N SER A 394 -0.68 -10.82 17.06
CA SER A 394 0.06 -11.36 18.18
C SER A 394 1.35 -12.10 17.74
N VAL A 395 1.27 -12.89 16.67
CA VAL A 395 2.43 -13.63 16.13
C VAL A 395 3.50 -12.66 15.59
N VAL A 396 3.11 -11.67 14.80
CA VAL A 396 4.08 -10.74 14.21
C VAL A 396 4.65 -9.74 15.23
N ALA A 397 3.96 -9.53 16.36
CA ALA A 397 4.46 -8.71 17.45
C ALA A 397 5.71 -9.33 18.12
N GLU A 398 5.81 -10.66 18.17
CA GLU A 398 6.97 -11.38 18.71
C GLU A 398 8.27 -11.09 17.95
N VAL A 399 8.16 -10.72 16.69
CA VAL A 399 9.29 -10.44 15.78
C VAL A 399 9.37 -8.98 15.34
N ALA A 400 8.80 -8.06 16.11
CA ALA A 400 8.76 -6.62 15.80
C ALA A 400 8.22 -6.32 14.39
N GLY A 401 7.12 -6.98 14.00
CA GLY A 401 6.43 -6.77 12.74
C GLY A 401 5.90 -5.34 12.61
N ARG A 402 6.08 -4.72 11.43
CA ARG A 402 5.61 -3.37 11.11
C ARG A 402 4.38 -3.46 10.22
N PRO A 403 3.20 -2.90 10.63
CA PRO A 403 1.99 -2.97 9.83
C PRO A 403 2.10 -2.12 8.57
N HIS A 404 1.58 -2.63 7.45
CA HIS A 404 1.39 -1.84 6.26
C HIS A 404 0.29 -0.79 6.48
N TRP A 405 0.59 0.48 6.22
CA TRP A 405 -0.28 1.61 6.58
C TRP A 405 -1.67 1.61 5.92
N GLY A 406 -1.79 0.98 4.77
CA GLY A 406 -3.06 0.83 4.04
C GLY A 406 -3.89 -0.38 4.47
N LYS A 407 -3.39 -1.25 5.35
CA LYS A 407 -4.01 -2.52 5.76
C LYS A 407 -4.53 -2.45 7.19
N LEU A 408 -5.42 -3.36 7.56
CA LEU A 408 -6.02 -3.35 8.90
C LEU A 408 -5.02 -3.77 9.96
N HIS A 409 -4.93 -2.97 11.02
CA HIS A 409 -4.17 -3.25 12.24
C HIS A 409 -4.77 -2.51 13.42
N SER A 410 -4.54 -2.98 14.64
CA SER A 410 -5.04 -2.36 15.86
C SER A 410 -4.07 -1.36 16.51
N LEU A 411 -2.79 -1.34 16.08
CA LEU A 411 -1.72 -0.58 16.72
C LEU A 411 -2.01 0.93 16.76
N ASP A 412 -1.65 1.53 17.88
CA ASP A 412 -1.69 2.97 18.13
C ASP A 412 -0.27 3.58 18.15
N VAL A 413 -0.18 4.86 18.50
CA VAL A 413 1.08 5.61 18.56
C VAL A 413 2.10 4.97 19.52
N GLU A 414 1.66 4.43 20.64
CA GLU A 414 2.55 3.89 21.67
C GLU A 414 3.21 2.59 21.19
N ARG A 415 2.45 1.74 20.53
CA ARG A 415 2.93 0.48 19.96
C ARG A 415 3.70 0.66 18.65
N LEU A 416 3.37 1.69 17.83
CA LEU A 416 4.05 1.96 16.56
C LEU A 416 5.39 2.67 16.73
N ARG A 417 5.50 3.61 17.69
CA ARG A 417 6.70 4.42 17.90
C ARG A 417 7.99 3.60 18.04
N PRO A 418 8.07 2.52 18.83
CA PRO A 418 9.28 1.72 18.95
C PRO A 418 9.62 0.92 17.70
N LEU A 419 8.66 0.70 16.79
CA LEU A 419 8.86 -0.08 15.57
C LEU A 419 9.53 0.71 14.45
N TYR A 420 9.39 2.05 14.44
CA TYR A 420 9.91 2.92 13.38
C TYR A 420 11.01 3.84 13.91
N PRO A 421 12.29 3.61 13.57
CA PRO A 421 13.42 4.38 14.13
C PRO A 421 13.33 5.89 13.91
N ARG A 422 12.67 6.33 12.82
CA ARG A 422 12.54 7.77 12.47
C ARG A 422 11.14 8.32 12.74
N TYR A 423 10.40 7.69 13.65
CA TYR A 423 9.02 8.06 13.94
C TYR A 423 8.87 9.45 14.57
N ASP A 424 9.77 9.81 15.47
CA ASP A 424 9.71 11.10 16.16
C ASP A 424 10.15 12.25 15.24
N GLU A 425 11.12 12.02 14.37
CA GLU A 425 11.51 12.99 13.34
C GLU A 425 10.37 13.23 12.35
N PHE A 426 9.67 12.16 11.93
CA PHE A 426 8.47 12.31 11.12
C PHE A 426 7.42 13.18 11.83
N ARG A 427 7.16 12.94 13.11
CA ARG A 427 6.20 13.74 13.88
C ARG A 427 6.61 15.20 14.03
N ARG A 428 7.92 15.48 14.14
CA ARG A 428 8.46 16.84 14.18
C ARG A 428 8.19 17.56 12.85
N VAL A 429 8.58 16.96 11.72
CA VAL A 429 8.34 17.52 10.38
C VAL A 429 6.85 17.71 10.12
N ARG A 430 6.02 16.78 10.57
CA ARG A 430 4.56 16.93 10.48
C ARG A 430 4.05 18.13 11.27
N ALA A 431 4.57 18.37 12.48
CA ALA A 431 4.15 19.51 13.30
C ALA A 431 4.58 20.85 12.70
N GLU A 432 5.67 20.87 11.94
CA GLU A 432 6.12 22.05 11.17
C GLU A 432 5.26 22.28 9.92
N ALA A 433 4.95 21.22 9.15
CA ALA A 433 4.18 21.32 7.91
C ALA A 433 2.67 21.49 8.14
N ASP A 434 2.13 20.93 9.22
CA ASP A 434 0.70 20.96 9.58
C ASP A 434 0.50 21.11 11.09
N PRO A 435 0.81 22.29 11.66
CA PRO A 435 0.74 22.52 13.10
C PRO A 435 -0.67 22.41 13.70
N GLU A 436 -1.70 22.64 12.90
CA GLU A 436 -3.10 22.61 13.30
C GLU A 436 -3.81 21.28 13.01
N ALA A 437 -3.07 20.26 12.51
CA ALA A 437 -3.63 18.99 12.05
C ALA A 437 -4.74 19.16 10.99
N ARG A 438 -4.56 20.09 10.05
CA ARG A 438 -5.47 20.35 8.94
C ARG A 438 -5.71 19.11 8.11
N PHE A 439 -4.64 18.33 7.87
CA PHE A 439 -4.70 17.05 7.18
C PHE A 439 -4.96 15.86 8.11
N GLY A 440 -5.36 16.11 9.36
CA GLY A 440 -5.64 15.09 10.36
C GLY A 440 -7.00 14.40 10.19
N ASN A 441 -7.11 13.20 10.75
CA ASN A 441 -8.37 12.48 11.00
C ASN A 441 -8.19 11.50 12.17
N SER A 442 -9.24 10.76 12.53
CA SER A 442 -9.20 9.80 13.66
C SER A 442 -8.15 8.70 13.48
N TYR A 443 -7.96 8.19 12.25
CA TYR A 443 -6.94 7.19 11.96
C TYR A 443 -5.53 7.75 12.19
N LEU A 444 -5.23 8.92 11.63
CA LEU A 444 -3.91 9.57 11.82
C LEU A 444 -3.67 9.96 13.29
N THR A 445 -4.72 10.36 14.02
CA THR A 445 -4.60 10.61 15.46
C THR A 445 -4.23 9.33 16.22
N ARG A 446 -4.82 8.18 15.87
CA ARG A 446 -4.49 6.88 16.47
C ARG A 446 -3.05 6.47 16.18
N VAL A 447 -2.61 6.57 14.93
CA VAL A 447 -1.32 6.03 14.49
C VAL A 447 -0.15 6.99 14.58
N LEU A 448 -0.35 8.31 14.63
CA LEU A 448 0.70 9.35 14.69
C LEU A 448 0.57 10.28 15.91
N GLY A 449 -0.54 10.22 16.63
CA GLY A 449 -0.87 11.20 17.64
C GLY A 449 -1.24 12.57 17.06
N GLN A 450 -1.49 13.55 17.93
CA GLN A 450 -1.64 14.94 17.53
C GLN A 450 -0.27 15.57 17.22
N PRO A 451 -0.18 16.56 16.31
CA PRO A 451 1.02 17.37 16.17
C PRO A 451 1.37 18.03 17.52
N VAL A 452 2.62 17.91 17.92
CA VAL A 452 3.09 18.54 19.17
C VAL A 452 3.80 19.84 18.81
N THR A 453 3.09 20.95 18.86
CA THR A 453 3.68 22.29 18.70
C THR A 453 4.37 22.73 20.00
N GLU A 454 5.39 23.58 19.91
CA GLU A 454 6.07 24.15 21.10
C GLU A 454 5.11 24.86 22.06
N ARG A 455 4.03 25.47 21.54
CA ARG A 455 2.96 26.05 22.35
C ARG A 455 2.29 25.02 23.26
N LEU A 456 2.08 23.79 22.77
CA LEU A 456 1.50 22.69 23.55
C LEU A 456 2.51 22.05 24.50
N ARG A 457 3.83 22.04 24.17
CA ARG A 457 4.89 21.61 25.10
C ARG A 457 4.95 22.53 26.29
N ASN A 458 4.91 23.85 26.10
CA ASN A 458 4.95 24.87 27.17
C ASN A 458 3.67 24.87 28.03
N ALA A 459 2.51 24.54 27.44
CA ALA A 459 1.24 24.42 28.19
C ALA A 459 1.15 23.11 29.01
N ARG A 460 1.92 22.07 28.70
CA ARG A 460 1.96 20.80 29.44
C ARG A 460 3.08 20.68 30.44
N SER A 461 3.90 21.72 30.63
CA SER A 461 4.89 21.84 31.70
C SER A 461 4.39 22.82 32.78
N PRO A 462 3.49 22.42 33.70
CA PRO A 462 3.18 23.22 34.89
C PRO A 462 4.23 22.89 35.95
N ASN A 463 4.91 23.90 36.39
CA ASN A 463 5.85 23.96 37.52
C ASN A 463 7.32 24.15 37.16
N ARG A 464 7.68 25.37 36.77
CA ARG A 464 8.83 26.00 37.40
C ARG A 464 8.29 26.88 38.54
N VAL A 465 8.33 26.31 39.75
CA VAL A 465 8.10 27.00 41.02
C VAL A 465 8.96 28.24 41.04
N ARG A 466 8.29 29.40 41.19
CA ARG A 466 8.93 30.64 41.63
C ARG A 466 9.46 30.39 43.03
N SER A 467 10.74 30.13 43.18
CA SER A 467 11.42 30.33 44.45
C SER A 467 11.61 31.84 44.63
N ALA A 468 10.67 32.47 45.29
CA ALA A 468 10.87 33.80 45.84
C ALA A 468 11.82 33.67 47.04
N ALA A 469 13.03 34.18 46.87
CA ALA A 469 13.93 34.44 47.97
C ALA A 469 13.25 35.39 48.98
N ARG A 470 12.99 34.91 50.17
CA ARG A 470 12.79 35.77 51.33
C ARG A 470 14.16 36.05 51.93
N SER A 471 14.61 37.30 51.90
CA SER A 471 15.69 37.80 52.70
C SER A 471 15.22 37.99 54.15
N PRO A 472 16.01 37.62 55.13
CA PRO A 472 15.70 37.96 56.52
C PRO A 472 16.18 39.39 56.82
N GLY A 473 15.30 40.19 57.46
CA GLY A 473 15.62 41.34 58.18
C GLY A 473 15.68 40.99 59.67
#